data_40d7d6ba11beb93b900cdc205d819d75
#
_entry.id   40d7d6ba11beb93b900cdc205d819d75
#
_cell.length_a   1.000
_cell.length_b   1.000
_cell.length_c   1.000
_cell.angle_alpha   90.00
_cell.angle_beta   90.00
_cell.angle_gamma   90.00
#
_symmetry.space_group_name_H-M   'P 1'
#
loop_
_entity.id
_entity.type
_entity.pdbx_description
1 polymer ?
#
loop_
_entity_poly.entity_id
_entity_poly.type
_entity_poly.pdbx_seq_one_letter_code
_entity_poly.pdbx_strand_id
1 'polypeptide(L)'
;MTEKMVETAPPGFELLPQGLGYTDTLQPVYRKVEGDSAIFGLVVGTQHSNTMGICHGGVLMTLADITATTGANLAHGVASGSPTVHLSIDFIASARQGEWLQAEAEHVSVKRRFGFSSGGIYNSAGAVARFSATVYFPDHQGMWKDGRRGDGLLKRQEEG
;
A
#
# COMPACT_ATOMS: atom_id res chain seq x y z
N MET A 1 15.97 -20.68 -23.29
CA MET A 1 14.99 -19.94 -22.47
C MET A 1 15.72 -19.46 -21.22
N THR A 2 15.93 -18.19 -21.08
CA THR A 2 16.39 -17.62 -19.83
C THR A 2 15.22 -17.70 -18.85
N GLU A 3 15.37 -18.52 -17.83
CA GLU A 3 14.46 -18.54 -16.68
C GLU A 3 14.39 -17.12 -16.10
N LYS A 4 13.23 -16.52 -16.18
CA LYS A 4 13.02 -15.14 -15.69
C LYS A 4 13.16 -15.20 -14.18
N MET A 5 14.22 -14.63 -13.63
CA MET A 5 14.43 -14.60 -12.20
C MET A 5 13.25 -13.88 -11.54
N VAL A 6 12.63 -14.54 -10.57
CA VAL A 6 11.60 -13.94 -9.71
C VAL A 6 12.33 -13.08 -8.68
N GLU A 7 11.97 -11.81 -8.63
CA GLU A 7 12.50 -10.89 -7.63
C GLU A 7 11.95 -11.24 -6.23
N THR A 8 12.63 -10.78 -5.21
CA THR A 8 12.23 -10.97 -3.81
C THR A 8 12.07 -9.61 -3.13
N ALA A 9 11.36 -9.59 -2.00
CA ALA A 9 11.25 -8.39 -1.19
C ALA A 9 12.67 -7.91 -0.77
N PRO A 10 12.97 -6.62 -0.95
CA PRO A 10 14.24 -6.06 -0.52
C PRO A 10 14.44 -6.14 0.99
N PRO A 11 15.68 -6.05 1.50
CA PRO A 11 15.95 -6.01 2.93
C PRO A 11 15.19 -4.88 3.64
N GLY A 12 14.73 -5.15 4.86
CA GLY A 12 13.99 -4.19 5.68
C GLY A 12 12.47 -4.22 5.49
N PHE A 13 11.97 -4.98 4.52
CA PHE A 13 10.54 -5.22 4.36
C PHE A 13 10.06 -6.38 5.22
N GLU A 14 8.92 -6.21 5.84
CA GLU A 14 8.23 -7.21 6.66
C GLU A 14 6.95 -7.66 5.96
N LEU A 15 6.65 -8.96 6.03
CA LEU A 15 5.38 -9.50 5.54
C LEU A 15 4.22 -8.94 6.37
N LEU A 16 3.16 -8.48 5.72
CA LEU A 16 1.94 -8.09 6.42
C LEU A 16 1.26 -9.29 7.09
N PRO A 17 0.65 -9.09 8.27
CA PRO A 17 -0.16 -10.13 8.89
C PRO A 17 -1.41 -10.43 8.07
N GLN A 18 -2.00 -11.59 8.29
CA GLN A 18 -3.34 -11.94 7.81
C GLN A 18 -4.42 -11.24 8.66
N GLY A 19 -5.63 -11.18 8.15
CA GLY A 19 -6.78 -10.58 8.84
C GLY A 19 -7.00 -9.10 8.50
N LEU A 20 -6.46 -8.66 7.38
CA LEU A 20 -6.60 -7.28 6.87
C LEU A 20 -7.75 -7.12 5.86
N GLY A 21 -8.72 -8.04 5.88
CA GLY A 21 -9.87 -7.98 4.99
C GLY A 21 -9.48 -8.14 3.53
N TYR A 22 -9.90 -7.19 2.68
CA TYR A 22 -9.62 -7.25 1.24
C TYR A 22 -8.12 -7.30 0.92
N THR A 23 -7.28 -6.65 1.71
CA THR A 23 -5.82 -6.67 1.51
C THR A 23 -5.25 -8.09 1.54
N ASP A 24 -5.88 -9.03 2.24
CA ASP A 24 -5.46 -10.44 2.28
C ASP A 24 -5.53 -11.10 0.90
N THR A 25 -6.36 -10.59 -0.01
CA THR A 25 -6.46 -11.11 -1.38
C THR A 25 -5.21 -10.81 -2.22
N LEU A 26 -4.42 -9.83 -1.81
CA LEU A 26 -3.18 -9.45 -2.49
C LEU A 26 -1.94 -10.13 -1.90
N GLN A 27 -2.08 -10.81 -0.76
CA GLN A 27 -0.94 -11.42 -0.07
C GLN A 27 -0.15 -12.38 -0.96
N PRO A 28 1.18 -12.44 -0.82
CA PRO A 28 2.01 -11.75 0.18
C PRO A 28 2.25 -10.28 -0.16
N VAL A 29 1.95 -9.40 0.78
CA VAL A 29 2.25 -7.97 0.72
C VAL A 29 3.23 -7.63 1.85
N TYR A 30 4.18 -6.80 1.55
CA TYR A 30 5.24 -6.40 2.46
C TYR A 30 5.15 -4.92 2.79
N ARG A 31 5.64 -4.54 3.95
CA ARG A 31 5.76 -3.14 4.36
C ARG A 31 7.14 -2.83 4.89
N LYS A 32 7.51 -1.57 4.79
CA LYS A 32 8.65 -0.98 5.46
C LYS A 32 8.23 0.36 6.03
N VAL A 33 8.34 0.52 7.34
CA VAL A 33 8.00 1.77 8.03
C VAL A 33 9.29 2.39 8.55
N GLU A 34 9.57 3.61 8.11
CA GLU A 34 10.74 4.39 8.52
C GLU A 34 10.26 5.80 8.91
N GLY A 35 10.28 6.11 10.21
CA GLY A 35 9.75 7.38 10.72
C GLY A 35 8.27 7.54 10.37
N ASP A 36 7.92 8.63 9.70
CA ASP A 36 6.56 8.92 9.23
C ASP A 36 6.27 8.37 7.83
N SER A 37 7.19 7.60 7.26
CA SER A 37 7.06 7.02 5.92
C SER A 37 6.69 5.55 6.00
N ALA A 38 5.68 5.16 5.24
CA ALA A 38 5.33 3.77 5.01
C ALA A 38 5.43 3.43 3.52
N ILE A 39 6.11 2.33 3.24
CA ILE A 39 6.29 1.79 1.91
C ILE A 39 5.67 0.40 1.89
N PHE A 40 4.85 0.14 0.89
CA PHE A 40 4.26 -1.17 0.67
C PHE A 40 4.73 -1.75 -0.64
N GLY A 41 4.90 -3.07 -0.67
CA GLY A 41 5.34 -3.73 -1.88
C GLY A 41 4.88 -5.17 -1.99
N LEU A 42 4.95 -5.69 -3.19
CA LEU A 42 4.68 -7.09 -3.50
C LEU A 42 5.50 -7.54 -4.71
N VAL A 43 5.73 -8.83 -4.80
CA VAL A 43 6.19 -9.46 -6.03
C VAL A 43 4.96 -9.82 -6.85
N VAL A 44 4.90 -9.37 -8.09
CA VAL A 44 3.74 -9.63 -8.96
C VAL A 44 3.61 -11.13 -9.22
N GLY A 45 2.57 -11.73 -8.69
CA GLY A 45 2.22 -13.13 -8.90
C GLY A 45 1.10 -13.32 -9.92
N THR A 46 0.73 -14.57 -10.16
CA THR A 46 -0.38 -14.92 -11.06
C THR A 46 -1.70 -14.31 -10.58
N GLN A 47 -1.95 -14.29 -9.27
CA GLN A 47 -3.15 -13.70 -8.66
C GLN A 47 -3.24 -12.18 -8.81
N HIS A 48 -2.14 -11.52 -9.12
CA HIS A 48 -2.07 -10.07 -9.34
C HIS A 48 -2.20 -9.69 -10.82
N SER A 49 -2.18 -10.67 -11.70
CA SER A 49 -2.04 -10.44 -13.14
C SER A 49 -3.38 -10.48 -13.86
N ASN A 50 -3.48 -9.66 -14.91
CA ASN A 50 -4.58 -9.71 -15.87
C ASN A 50 -4.30 -10.74 -16.98
N THR A 51 -5.23 -10.84 -17.92
CA THR A 51 -5.11 -11.77 -19.07
C THR A 51 -3.94 -11.48 -20.00
N MET A 52 -3.33 -10.30 -19.90
CA MET A 52 -2.12 -9.94 -20.64
C MET A 52 -0.83 -10.34 -19.93
N GLY A 53 -0.91 -10.94 -18.74
CA GLY A 53 0.25 -11.34 -17.93
C GLY A 53 1.00 -10.17 -17.28
N ILE A 54 0.33 -9.03 -17.14
CA ILE A 54 0.85 -7.86 -16.41
C ILE A 54 0.00 -7.57 -15.18
N CYS A 55 0.56 -6.86 -14.22
CA CYS A 55 -0.14 -6.50 -13.00
C CYS A 55 -1.44 -5.75 -13.31
N HIS A 56 -2.54 -6.24 -12.75
CA HIS A 56 -3.84 -5.65 -12.94
C HIS A 56 -3.91 -4.26 -12.30
N GLY A 57 -4.53 -3.29 -12.99
CA GLY A 57 -4.70 -1.93 -12.48
C GLY A 57 -5.40 -1.86 -11.13
N GLY A 58 -6.34 -2.77 -10.85
CA GLY A 58 -6.99 -2.87 -9.56
C GLY A 58 -6.03 -3.23 -8.41
N VAL A 59 -5.02 -4.03 -8.66
CA VAL A 59 -3.96 -4.33 -7.70
C VAL A 59 -3.13 -3.08 -7.41
N LEU A 60 -2.75 -2.35 -8.46
CA LEU A 60 -2.01 -1.08 -8.33
C LEU A 60 -2.83 -0.04 -7.56
N MET A 61 -4.14 0.05 -7.82
CA MET A 61 -5.03 0.94 -7.06
C MET A 61 -5.12 0.57 -5.59
N THR A 62 -5.22 -0.71 -5.27
CA THR A 62 -5.25 -1.17 -3.87
C THR A 62 -3.92 -0.87 -3.17
N LEU A 63 -2.80 -1.11 -3.84
CA LEU A 63 -1.48 -0.80 -3.30
C LEU A 63 -1.31 0.71 -3.06
N ALA A 64 -1.78 1.54 -3.99
CA ALA A 64 -1.79 2.99 -3.84
C ALA A 64 -2.67 3.44 -2.66
N ASP A 65 -3.85 2.87 -2.51
CA ASP A 65 -4.81 3.21 -1.46
C ASP A 65 -4.26 2.93 -0.06
N ILE A 66 -3.76 1.72 0.17
CA ILE A 66 -3.18 1.37 1.48
C ILE A 66 -1.95 2.21 1.81
N THR A 67 -1.14 2.53 0.81
CA THR A 67 0.06 3.35 0.98
C THR A 67 -0.29 4.80 1.31
N ALA A 68 -1.20 5.39 0.54
CA ALA A 68 -1.64 6.77 0.75
C ALA A 68 -2.33 6.95 2.10
N THR A 69 -3.24 6.04 2.45
CA THR A 69 -3.98 6.08 3.71
C THR A 69 -3.05 5.89 4.90
N THR A 70 -2.12 4.95 4.82
CA THR A 70 -1.14 4.73 5.88
C THR A 70 -0.22 5.93 6.07
N GLY A 71 0.27 6.52 4.98
CA GLY A 71 1.07 7.74 5.04
C GLY A 71 0.33 8.90 5.72
N ALA A 72 -0.93 9.10 5.36
CA ALA A 72 -1.79 10.12 5.98
C ALA A 72 -2.04 9.85 7.47
N ASN A 73 -2.32 8.59 7.85
CA ASN A 73 -2.52 8.20 9.25
C ASN A 73 -1.27 8.41 10.11
N LEU A 74 -0.10 8.08 9.59
CA LEU A 74 1.18 8.33 10.28
C LEU A 74 1.41 9.82 10.50
N ALA A 75 1.19 10.63 9.48
CA ALA A 75 1.36 12.09 9.57
C ALA A 75 0.35 12.74 10.53
N HIS A 76 -0.87 12.22 10.62
CA HIS A 76 -1.90 12.71 11.56
C HIS A 76 -1.69 12.19 12.98
N GLY A 77 -1.00 11.07 13.17
CA GLY A 77 -0.81 10.42 14.46
C GLY A 77 -2.01 9.57 14.92
N VAL A 78 -2.89 9.18 14.01
CA VAL A 78 -4.02 8.28 14.31
C VAL A 78 -3.69 6.84 13.94
N ALA A 79 -4.12 5.92 14.80
CA ALA A 79 -3.99 4.48 14.60
C ALA A 79 -5.31 3.82 14.16
N SER A 80 -6.32 4.60 13.80
CA SER A 80 -7.63 4.11 13.36
C SER A 80 -7.75 4.16 11.85
N GLY A 81 -8.62 3.32 11.30
CA GLY A 81 -8.93 3.34 9.87
C GLY A 81 -9.49 4.69 9.43
N SER A 82 -8.95 5.23 8.37
CA SER A 82 -9.38 6.47 7.76
C SER A 82 -9.96 6.17 6.37
N PRO A 83 -11.26 6.43 6.14
CA PRO A 83 -11.85 6.13 4.83
C PRO A 83 -11.25 7.01 3.74
N THR A 84 -11.00 6.41 2.59
CA THR A 84 -10.59 7.10 1.38
C THR A 84 -11.78 7.84 0.79
N VAL A 85 -11.62 9.13 0.58
CA VAL A 85 -12.64 10.00 -0.03
C VAL A 85 -12.44 10.08 -1.53
N HIS A 86 -11.18 10.13 -1.96
CA HIS A 86 -10.80 10.23 -3.36
C HIS A 86 -9.48 9.53 -3.59
N LEU A 87 -9.38 8.83 -4.69
CA LEU A 87 -8.13 8.25 -5.19
C LEU A 87 -8.10 8.38 -6.71
N SER A 88 -7.07 9.04 -7.21
CA SER A 88 -6.76 9.06 -8.63
C SER A 88 -5.42 8.40 -8.88
N ILE A 89 -5.31 7.71 -10.00
CA ILE A 89 -4.09 7.02 -10.41
C ILE A 89 -3.91 7.13 -11.92
N ASP A 90 -2.67 7.40 -12.32
CA ASP A 90 -2.23 7.30 -13.70
C ASP A 90 -1.35 6.06 -13.84
N PHE A 91 -1.70 5.17 -14.76
CA PHE A 91 -0.90 4.00 -15.11
C PHE A 91 0.10 4.39 -16.20
N ILE A 92 1.39 4.33 -15.88
CA ILE A 92 2.48 4.85 -16.70
C ILE A 92 3.18 3.74 -17.47
N ALA A 93 3.42 2.61 -16.82
CA ALA A 93 4.13 1.46 -17.38
C ALA A 93 3.57 0.14 -16.85
N SER A 94 3.90 -0.94 -17.54
CA SER A 94 3.51 -2.29 -17.12
C SER A 94 4.48 -2.84 -16.08
N ALA A 95 3.96 -3.61 -15.14
CA ALA A 95 4.73 -4.49 -14.28
C ALA A 95 4.38 -5.96 -14.60
N ARG A 96 5.37 -6.81 -14.72
CA ARG A 96 5.21 -8.21 -15.13
C ARG A 96 5.30 -9.16 -13.96
N GLN A 97 4.79 -10.35 -14.13
CA GLN A 97 4.97 -11.42 -13.14
C GLN A 97 6.45 -11.62 -12.81
N GLY A 98 6.73 -11.80 -11.53
CA GLY A 98 8.07 -11.95 -10.98
C GLY A 98 8.79 -10.65 -10.63
N GLU A 99 8.25 -9.48 -11.01
CA GLU A 99 8.83 -8.19 -10.67
C GLU A 99 8.39 -7.71 -9.28
N TRP A 100 9.31 -7.10 -8.55
CA TRP A 100 9.01 -6.38 -7.31
C TRP A 100 8.36 -5.02 -7.64
N LEU A 101 7.25 -4.74 -6.98
CA LEU A 101 6.58 -3.44 -6.99
C LEU A 101 6.64 -2.81 -5.62
N GLN A 102 6.85 -1.52 -5.58
CA GLN A 102 6.94 -0.74 -4.35
C GLN A 102 6.16 0.57 -4.50
N ALA A 103 5.24 0.80 -3.58
CA ALA A 103 4.44 2.03 -3.51
C ALA A 103 4.91 2.90 -2.35
N GLU A 104 5.07 4.19 -2.61
CA GLU A 104 5.56 5.18 -1.64
C GLU A 104 4.64 6.40 -1.61
N ALA A 105 4.27 6.84 -0.40
CA ALA A 105 3.63 8.12 -0.17
C ALA A 105 4.72 9.19 -0.02
N GLU A 106 4.96 9.95 -1.08
CA GLU A 106 6.09 10.89 -1.18
C GLU A 106 5.76 12.26 -0.60
N HIS A 107 4.50 12.68 -0.72
CA HIS A 107 4.02 13.98 -0.24
C HIS A 107 2.74 13.77 0.56
N VAL A 108 2.77 14.16 1.81
CA VAL A 108 1.63 14.04 2.72
C VAL A 108 1.39 15.38 3.40
N SER A 109 0.12 15.82 3.38
CA SER A 109 -0.34 17.01 4.10
C SER A 109 -1.59 16.68 4.89
N VAL A 110 -1.68 17.17 6.13
CA VAL A 110 -2.83 16.98 6.99
C VAL A 110 -3.46 18.35 7.27
N LYS A 111 -4.76 18.46 7.04
CA LYS A 111 -5.56 19.66 7.27
C LYS A 111 -6.85 19.29 8.03
N ARG A 112 -6.85 19.53 9.33
CA ARG A 112 -7.98 19.19 10.20
C ARG A 112 -8.36 17.72 10.09
N ARG A 113 -9.47 17.41 9.42
CA ARG A 113 -10.03 16.06 9.26
C ARG A 113 -9.66 15.42 7.94
N PHE A 114 -8.82 16.03 7.12
CA PHE A 114 -8.44 15.50 5.82
C PHE A 114 -6.92 15.31 5.73
N GLY A 115 -6.55 14.18 5.17
CA GLY A 115 -5.19 13.90 4.72
C GLY A 115 -5.12 13.90 3.20
N PHE A 116 -4.08 14.51 2.67
CA PHE A 116 -3.77 14.55 1.25
C PHE A 116 -2.45 13.84 1.05
N SER A 117 -2.45 12.80 0.27
CA SER A 117 -1.26 11.97 0.04
C SER A 117 -1.07 11.73 -1.43
N SER A 118 0.13 11.93 -1.92
CA SER A 118 0.49 11.61 -3.30
C SER A 118 1.83 10.89 -3.35
N GLY A 119 2.01 10.09 -4.38
CA GLY A 119 3.22 9.31 -4.55
C GLY A 119 3.21 8.46 -5.80
N GLY A 120 4.04 7.44 -5.82
CA GLY A 120 4.22 6.58 -6.97
C GLY A 120 4.34 5.10 -6.60
N ILE A 121 4.20 4.29 -7.65
CA ILE A 121 4.49 2.86 -7.62
C ILE A 121 5.61 2.61 -8.61
N TYR A 122 6.62 1.89 -8.18
CA TYR A 122 7.87 1.70 -8.90
C TYR A 122 8.24 0.23 -9.04
N ASN A 123 8.85 -0.11 -10.14
CA ASN A 123 9.64 -1.33 -10.32
C ASN A 123 11.11 -0.95 -10.56
N SER A 124 11.96 -1.92 -10.86
CA SER A 124 13.40 -1.69 -11.13
C SER A 124 13.68 -0.77 -12.32
N ALA A 125 12.73 -0.63 -13.26
CA ALA A 125 12.86 0.21 -14.44
C ALA A 125 12.39 1.66 -14.21
N GLY A 126 11.65 1.93 -13.13
CA GLY A 126 11.15 3.26 -12.79
C GLY A 126 9.67 3.28 -12.44
N ALA A 127 9.01 4.42 -12.67
CA ALA A 127 7.61 4.61 -12.33
C ALA A 127 6.67 3.73 -13.17
N VAL A 128 5.84 2.97 -12.48
CA VAL A 128 4.76 2.16 -13.04
C VAL A 128 3.43 2.91 -12.96
N ALA A 129 3.21 3.64 -11.88
CA ALA A 129 2.03 4.45 -11.68
C ALA A 129 2.35 5.63 -10.75
N ARG A 130 1.50 6.64 -10.78
CA ARG A 130 1.50 7.72 -9.80
C ARG A 130 0.07 7.92 -9.31
N PHE A 131 -0.06 8.33 -8.05
CA PHE A 131 -1.37 8.47 -7.42
C PHE A 131 -1.48 9.73 -6.57
N SER A 132 -2.72 10.12 -6.34
CA SER A 132 -3.10 11.18 -5.40
C SER A 132 -4.38 10.76 -4.69
N ALA A 133 -4.40 10.90 -3.38
CA ALA A 133 -5.51 10.48 -2.55
C ALA A 133 -5.90 11.54 -1.51
N THR A 134 -7.18 11.58 -1.19
CA THR A 134 -7.72 12.30 -0.04
C THR A 134 -8.35 11.29 0.90
N VAL A 135 -7.98 11.35 2.16
CA VAL A 135 -8.56 10.52 3.22
C VAL A 135 -9.23 11.39 4.27
N TYR A 136 -10.24 10.83 4.93
CA TYR A 136 -10.96 11.49 6.00
C TYR A 136 -10.59 10.89 7.35
N PHE A 137 -10.30 11.74 8.33
CA PHE A 137 -10.03 11.32 9.71
C PHE A 137 -11.29 11.49 10.56
N PRO A 138 -12.01 10.40 10.90
CA PRO A 138 -13.17 10.48 11.77
C PRO A 138 -12.78 10.95 13.17
N ASP A 139 -13.66 11.73 13.83
CA ASP A 139 -13.49 12.16 15.21
C ASP A 139 -14.01 11.14 16.25
N HIS A 140 -14.47 10.00 15.78
CA HIS A 140 -14.96 8.89 16.59
C HIS A 140 -14.27 7.58 16.21
N GLN A 141 -14.34 6.59 17.07
CA GLN A 141 -13.73 5.27 16.80
C GLN A 141 -14.45 4.46 15.71
N GLY A 142 -15.42 5.05 15.03
CA GLY A 142 -16.04 4.57 13.83
C GLY A 142 -16.68 3.21 13.94
N MET A 143 -16.48 2.41 12.91
CA MET A 143 -17.02 1.06 12.77
C MET A 143 -16.32 0.00 13.64
N TRP A 144 -15.26 0.35 14.32
CA TRP A 144 -14.46 -0.57 15.15
C TRP A 144 -15.07 -0.74 16.55
N LYS A 145 -16.34 -1.11 16.62
CA LYS A 145 -17.08 -1.25 17.88
C LYS A 145 -16.60 -2.38 18.78
N ASP A 146 -15.79 -3.29 18.25
CA ASP A 146 -15.29 -4.47 18.95
C ASP A 146 -13.83 -4.35 19.39
N GLY A 147 -13.26 -3.16 19.39
CA GLY A 147 -11.87 -2.92 19.78
C GLY A 147 -10.83 -3.37 18.75
N ARG A 148 -11.25 -3.92 17.62
CA ARG A 148 -10.35 -4.18 16.50
C ARG A 148 -9.98 -2.85 15.87
N ARG A 149 -8.75 -2.43 16.09
CA ARG A 149 -8.20 -1.24 15.45
C ARG A 149 -7.54 -1.66 14.14
N GLY A 150 -7.77 -0.91 13.08
CA GLY A 150 -7.12 -1.13 11.79
C GLY A 150 -5.61 -0.84 11.78
N ASP A 151 -4.95 -1.08 12.90
CA ASP A 151 -3.51 -0.83 13.13
C ASP A 151 -2.61 -1.95 12.61
N GLY A 152 -3.18 -3.04 12.10
CA GLY A 152 -2.40 -4.13 11.50
C GLY A 152 -1.50 -3.70 10.35
N LEU A 153 -1.84 -2.59 9.67
CA LEU A 153 -0.98 -1.99 8.65
C LEU A 153 0.18 -1.18 9.24
N LEU A 154 0.04 -0.69 10.48
CA LEU A 154 0.99 0.21 11.13
C LEU A 154 1.88 -0.49 12.15
N LYS A 155 1.38 -1.52 12.84
CA LYS A 155 2.15 -2.23 13.86
C LYS A 155 3.17 -3.16 13.22
N ARG A 156 4.40 -3.08 13.72
CA ARG A 156 5.36 -4.17 13.56
C ARG A 156 4.82 -5.40 14.27
N GLN A 157 5.06 -6.58 13.70
CA GLN A 157 4.93 -7.82 14.45
C GLN A 157 5.94 -7.73 15.60
N GLU A 158 5.44 -7.69 16.84
CA GLU A 158 6.31 -7.90 17.98
C GLU A 158 6.85 -9.33 17.83
N GLU A 159 8.17 -9.44 17.78
CA GLU A 159 8.84 -10.73 17.79
C GLU A 159 8.42 -11.43 19.09
N GLY A 160 7.61 -12.47 18.94
CA GLY A 160 7.26 -13.38 20.00
C GLY A 160 8.38 -14.37 20.28
#